data_f659242b1541b4ad018a313688ab8779
#
_entry.id   f659242b1541b4ad018a313688ab8779
#
_cell.length_a   1.000
_cell.length_b   1.000
_cell.length_c   1.000
_cell.angle_alpha   90.00
_cell.angle_beta   90.00
_cell.angle_gamma   90.00
#
_symmetry.space_group_name_H-M   'P 1'
#
loop_
_entity.id
_entity.type
_entity.pdbx_description
1 polymer ?
#
loop_
_entity_poly.entity_id
_entity_poly.type
_entity_poly.pdbx_seq_one_letter_code
_entity_poly.pdbx_strand_id
1 'polypeptide(L)'
;MAASACKYTVLLLSAPLGSGHKMAAEALEEAFKKHGNVKVVNGSAFDFFPKWLGNIILGGYIGILKHIPKLYDIAYHWSNTGNNSFWLRDFLNLLLSYLAQGFIKKTSPDAVIVTHPTPAGVMAQYKKRCAPGLWLGAVITDFNFHHWWIYKGLDVYFTADESIQPPPELGIPAVVTGIPVRSAFSAPFEREKWRSRLGYAADDTLCLVMGGGGG
;
A
#
# COMPACT_ATOMS: atom_id res chain seq x y z
N MET A 1 0.85 -32.66 -15.59
CA MET A 1 -0.28 -31.74 -15.35
C MET A 1 0.06 -30.44 -16.02
N ALA A 2 -0.67 -30.02 -17.06
CA ALA A 2 -0.46 -28.75 -17.70
C ALA A 2 -0.83 -27.64 -16.68
N ALA A 3 0.09 -26.72 -16.42
CA ALA A 3 -0.17 -25.56 -15.59
C ALA A 3 -1.32 -24.78 -16.25
N SER A 4 -2.46 -24.71 -15.59
CA SER A 4 -3.58 -23.86 -16.03
C SER A 4 -3.05 -22.43 -16.17
N ALA A 5 -3.13 -21.87 -17.36
CA ALA A 5 -2.72 -20.50 -17.59
C ALA A 5 -3.56 -19.60 -16.66
N CYS A 6 -2.88 -18.74 -15.88
CA CYS A 6 -3.58 -17.79 -15.00
C CYS A 6 -4.52 -16.93 -15.83
N LYS A 7 -5.78 -16.88 -15.44
CA LYS A 7 -6.84 -16.18 -16.19
C LYS A 7 -6.76 -14.66 -16.01
N TYR A 8 -6.31 -14.21 -14.84
CA TYR A 8 -6.25 -12.78 -14.49
C TYR A 8 -4.87 -12.40 -13.95
N THR A 9 -4.46 -11.17 -14.22
CA THR A 9 -3.24 -10.57 -13.67
C THR A 9 -3.64 -9.45 -12.71
N VAL A 10 -3.25 -9.59 -11.44
CA VAL A 10 -3.43 -8.56 -10.42
C VAL A 10 -2.08 -7.93 -10.11
N LEU A 11 -2.02 -6.60 -10.24
CA LEU A 11 -0.86 -5.80 -9.86
C LEU A 11 -1.07 -5.23 -8.46
N LEU A 12 -0.22 -5.61 -7.50
CA LEU A 12 -0.18 -5.04 -6.16
C LEU A 12 0.89 -3.96 -6.12
N LEU A 13 0.50 -2.73 -5.76
CA LEU A 13 1.43 -1.61 -5.69
C LEU A 13 1.52 -1.07 -4.26
N SER A 14 2.74 -1.05 -3.74
CA SER A 14 3.08 -0.46 -2.44
C SER A 14 4.08 0.70 -2.60
N ALA A 15 4.52 1.26 -1.47
CA ALA A 15 5.67 2.15 -1.43
C ALA A 15 6.61 1.71 -0.30
N PRO A 16 7.92 1.90 -0.42
CA PRO A 16 8.90 1.53 0.60
C PRO A 16 8.95 2.54 1.75
N LEU A 17 7.85 3.23 2.00
CA LEU A 17 7.68 4.22 3.06
C LEU A 17 6.92 3.55 4.22
N GLY A 18 7.67 2.96 5.14
CA GLY A 18 7.12 2.13 6.22
C GLY A 18 6.94 0.66 5.83
N SER A 19 6.94 -0.23 6.82
CA SER A 19 6.78 -1.67 6.59
C SER A 19 5.32 -2.11 6.42
N GLY A 20 4.35 -1.38 7.00
CA GLY A 20 2.93 -1.75 7.01
C GLY A 20 2.34 -1.94 5.61
N HIS A 21 2.55 -0.98 4.73
CA HIS A 21 2.05 -1.03 3.35
C HIS A 21 2.59 -2.23 2.57
N LYS A 22 3.88 -2.53 2.73
CA LYS A 22 4.52 -3.68 2.11
C LYS A 22 3.97 -4.99 2.68
N MET A 23 3.81 -5.09 4.01
CA MET A 23 3.26 -6.28 4.66
C MET A 23 1.82 -6.56 4.24
N ALA A 24 0.99 -5.52 4.06
CA ALA A 24 -0.36 -5.67 3.54
C ALA A 24 -0.36 -6.18 2.08
N ALA A 25 0.53 -5.67 1.24
CA ALA A 25 0.67 -6.17 -0.14
C ALA A 25 1.13 -7.63 -0.19
N GLU A 26 2.10 -8.02 0.66
CA GLU A 26 2.55 -9.42 0.78
C GLU A 26 1.44 -10.35 1.28
N ALA A 27 0.62 -9.90 2.24
CA ALA A 27 -0.53 -10.67 2.72
C ALA A 27 -1.58 -10.90 1.62
N LEU A 28 -1.84 -9.87 0.81
CA LEU A 28 -2.72 -10.01 -0.36
C LEU A 28 -2.13 -10.97 -1.40
N GLU A 29 -0.83 -10.90 -1.65
CA GLU A 29 -0.16 -11.85 -2.55
C GLU A 29 -0.31 -13.30 -2.08
N GLU A 30 -0.09 -13.56 -0.77
CA GLU A 30 -0.32 -14.89 -0.17
C GLU A 30 -1.76 -15.36 -0.39
N ALA A 31 -2.75 -14.47 -0.19
CA ALA A 31 -4.16 -14.79 -0.35
C ALA A 31 -4.49 -15.11 -1.82
N PHE A 32 -4.06 -14.29 -2.77
CA PHE A 32 -4.30 -14.51 -4.20
C PHE A 32 -3.64 -15.80 -4.72
N LYS A 33 -2.42 -16.11 -4.27
CA LYS A 33 -1.72 -17.36 -4.66
C LYS A 33 -2.49 -18.63 -4.28
N LYS A 34 -3.28 -18.58 -3.20
CA LYS A 34 -4.13 -19.70 -2.78
C LYS A 34 -5.30 -19.97 -3.74
N HIS A 35 -5.73 -18.97 -4.51
CA HIS A 35 -6.84 -19.09 -5.45
C HIS A 35 -6.46 -19.69 -6.83
N GLY A 36 -5.18 -19.89 -7.12
CA GLY A 36 -4.67 -20.69 -8.25
C GLY A 36 -4.86 -20.10 -9.67
N ASN A 37 -5.84 -19.23 -9.90
CA ASN A 37 -6.17 -18.70 -11.23
C ASN A 37 -5.71 -17.25 -11.46
N VAL A 38 -4.93 -16.70 -10.52
CA VAL A 38 -4.51 -15.30 -10.53
C VAL A 38 -2.98 -15.24 -10.58
N LYS A 39 -2.47 -14.55 -11.58
CA LYS A 39 -1.07 -14.12 -11.61
C LYS A 39 -0.94 -12.85 -10.80
N VAL A 40 -0.14 -12.88 -9.74
CA VAL A 40 0.14 -11.70 -8.93
C VAL A 40 1.48 -11.12 -9.31
N VAL A 41 1.51 -9.82 -9.53
CA VAL A 41 2.74 -9.04 -9.73
C VAL A 41 2.83 -8.02 -8.63
N ASN A 42 3.89 -8.09 -7.81
CA ASN A 42 4.19 -7.08 -6.82
C ASN A 42 5.10 -6.01 -7.43
N GLY A 43 4.74 -4.76 -7.20
CA GLY A 43 5.50 -3.59 -7.60
C GLY A 43 5.53 -2.53 -6.50
N SER A 44 6.47 -1.63 -6.65
CA SER A 44 6.59 -0.44 -5.82
C SER A 44 6.37 0.81 -6.68
N ALA A 45 5.88 1.89 -6.08
CA ALA A 45 5.87 3.20 -6.73
C ALA A 45 7.27 3.64 -7.22
N PHE A 46 8.32 3.06 -6.62
CA PHE A 46 9.71 3.31 -7.02
C PHE A 46 10.15 2.54 -8.27
N ASP A 47 9.43 1.49 -8.67
CA ASP A 47 9.70 0.75 -9.92
C ASP A 47 9.32 1.57 -11.16
N PHE A 48 8.61 2.68 -10.99
CA PHE A 48 8.30 3.63 -12.05
C PHE A 48 9.50 4.48 -12.46
N PHE A 49 10.55 4.50 -11.66
CA PHE A 49 11.73 5.31 -11.84
C PHE A 49 12.98 4.48 -12.16
N PRO A 50 13.99 5.10 -12.80
CA PRO A 50 15.33 4.54 -12.78
C PRO A 50 15.81 4.35 -11.33
N LYS A 51 16.46 3.23 -11.03
CA LYS A 51 16.88 2.87 -9.66
C LYS A 51 17.67 3.97 -8.94
N TRP A 52 18.53 4.69 -9.68
CA TRP A 52 19.31 5.79 -9.09
C TRP A 52 18.43 6.92 -8.55
N LEU A 53 17.35 7.28 -9.27
CA LEU A 53 16.41 8.33 -8.86
C LEU A 53 15.58 7.87 -7.66
N GLY A 54 15.11 6.62 -7.66
CA GLY A 54 14.42 6.02 -6.51
C GLY A 54 15.28 6.05 -5.25
N ASN A 55 16.57 5.73 -5.35
CA ASN A 55 17.52 5.77 -4.23
C ASN A 55 17.75 7.19 -3.70
N ILE A 56 17.82 8.20 -4.58
CA ILE A 56 17.94 9.61 -4.15
C ILE A 56 16.69 10.05 -3.38
N ILE A 57 15.50 9.74 -3.91
CA ILE A 57 14.23 10.11 -3.27
C ILE A 57 14.12 9.43 -1.89
N LEU A 58 14.38 8.12 -1.82
CA LEU A 58 14.31 7.36 -0.58
C LEU A 58 15.37 7.83 0.43
N GLY A 59 16.60 8.06 -0.02
CA GLY A 59 17.69 8.56 0.82
C GLY A 59 17.37 9.94 1.38
N GLY A 60 16.82 10.85 0.56
CA GLY A 60 16.37 12.17 1.00
C GLY A 60 15.25 12.09 2.04
N TYR A 61 14.25 11.25 1.79
CA TYR A 61 13.16 11.00 2.75
C TYR A 61 13.67 10.49 4.10
N ILE A 62 14.51 9.46 4.09
CA ILE A 62 15.11 8.89 5.32
C ILE A 62 16.00 9.94 6.00
N GLY A 63 16.76 10.73 5.24
CA GLY A 63 17.59 11.81 5.75
C GLY A 63 16.77 12.87 6.49
N ILE A 64 15.63 13.29 5.93
CA ILE A 64 14.71 14.23 6.58
C ILE A 64 14.17 13.64 7.88
N LEU A 65 13.71 12.39 7.86
CA LEU A 65 13.20 11.72 9.06
C LEU A 65 14.23 11.63 10.18
N LYS A 66 15.50 11.34 9.84
CA LYS A 66 16.57 11.16 10.83
C LYS A 66 17.13 12.48 11.37
N HIS A 67 17.28 13.48 10.52
CA HIS A 67 18.03 14.68 10.88
C HIS A 67 17.14 15.91 11.11
N ILE A 68 15.94 15.96 10.49
CA ILE A 68 15.04 17.11 10.59
C ILE A 68 13.58 16.61 10.74
N PRO A 69 13.26 15.85 11.80
CA PRO A 69 11.91 15.27 11.96
C PRO A 69 10.81 16.32 12.03
N LYS A 70 11.10 17.54 12.54
CA LYS A 70 10.15 18.66 12.55
C LYS A 70 9.73 19.10 11.15
N LEU A 71 10.62 18.99 10.15
CA LEU A 71 10.29 19.33 8.76
C LEU A 71 9.29 18.31 8.19
N TYR A 72 9.47 17.04 8.53
CA TYR A 72 8.51 16.00 8.15
C TYR A 72 7.13 16.26 8.79
N ASP A 73 7.10 16.59 10.07
CA ASP A 73 5.86 16.90 10.80
C ASP A 73 5.12 18.08 10.19
N ILE A 74 5.83 19.18 9.90
CA ILE A 74 5.27 20.36 9.20
C ILE A 74 4.73 19.95 7.81
N ALA A 75 5.49 19.20 7.03
CA ALA A 75 5.07 18.76 5.71
C ALA A 75 3.85 17.83 5.77
N TYR A 76 3.81 16.94 6.76
CA TYR A 76 2.68 16.04 7.00
C TYR A 76 1.42 16.83 7.38
N HIS A 77 1.51 17.75 8.34
CA HIS A 77 0.38 18.61 8.71
C HIS A 77 -0.06 19.51 7.56
N TRP A 78 0.88 20.12 6.84
CA TRP A 78 0.55 20.93 5.66
C TRP A 78 -0.16 20.11 4.57
N SER A 79 0.28 18.89 4.36
CA SER A 79 -0.34 17.97 3.39
C SER A 79 -1.74 17.52 3.81
N ASN A 80 -2.05 17.54 5.11
CA ASN A 80 -3.33 17.09 5.66
C ASN A 80 -4.32 18.25 5.92
N THR A 81 -3.90 19.52 5.91
CA THR A 81 -4.72 20.65 6.37
C THR A 81 -5.30 21.54 5.27
N GLY A 82 -5.22 21.22 3.98
CA GLY A 82 -5.82 22.13 3.03
C GLY A 82 -5.81 21.74 1.56
N ASN A 83 -6.75 22.36 0.82
CA ASN A 83 -6.88 22.25 -0.64
C ASN A 83 -5.62 22.74 -1.41
N ASN A 84 -4.75 23.50 -0.76
CA ASN A 84 -3.60 24.14 -1.42
C ASN A 84 -2.47 23.16 -1.83
N SER A 85 -2.41 21.95 -1.27
CA SER A 85 -1.42 20.95 -1.64
C SER A 85 -1.90 20.00 -2.75
N PHE A 86 -3.20 19.94 -3.01
CA PHE A 86 -3.77 18.96 -3.95
C PHE A 86 -3.34 19.18 -5.40
N TRP A 87 -3.21 20.44 -5.86
CA TRP A 87 -2.77 20.71 -7.22
C TRP A 87 -1.33 20.21 -7.47
N LEU A 88 -0.42 20.41 -6.50
CA LEU A 88 0.97 19.93 -6.60
C LEU A 88 1.02 18.40 -6.55
N ARG A 89 0.28 17.80 -5.63
CA ARG A 89 0.12 16.35 -5.54
C ARG A 89 -0.39 15.76 -6.87
N ASP A 90 -1.45 16.33 -7.42
CA ASP A 90 -2.08 15.83 -8.64
C ASP A 90 -1.18 16.06 -9.86
N PHE A 91 -0.45 17.16 -9.92
CA PHE A 91 0.57 17.40 -10.95
C PHE A 91 1.71 16.37 -10.86
N LEU A 92 2.22 16.11 -9.67
CA LEU A 92 3.25 15.09 -9.48
C LEU A 92 2.74 13.70 -9.85
N ASN A 93 1.54 13.34 -9.42
CA ASN A 93 0.91 12.06 -9.79
C ASN A 93 0.71 11.93 -11.31
N LEU A 94 0.34 13.02 -11.98
CA LEU A 94 0.23 13.05 -13.44
C LEU A 94 1.60 12.77 -14.09
N LEU A 95 2.64 13.46 -13.66
CA LEU A 95 4.00 13.25 -14.19
C LEU A 95 4.47 11.81 -13.94
N LEU A 96 4.28 11.31 -12.72
CA LEU A 96 4.61 9.94 -12.34
C LEU A 96 3.83 8.91 -13.16
N SER A 97 2.59 9.21 -13.53
CA SER A 97 1.77 8.30 -14.34
C SER A 97 2.31 8.13 -15.77
N TYR A 98 3.04 9.11 -16.31
CA TYR A 98 3.75 8.94 -17.58
C TYR A 98 4.94 7.99 -17.42
N LEU A 99 5.70 8.13 -16.35
CA LEU A 99 6.84 7.25 -16.06
C LEU A 99 6.39 5.81 -15.78
N ALA A 100 5.29 5.63 -15.07
CA ALA A 100 4.71 4.33 -14.75
C ALA A 100 4.17 3.59 -15.99
N GLN A 101 3.87 4.30 -17.08
CA GLN A 101 3.17 3.73 -18.24
C GLN A 101 3.89 2.51 -18.84
N GLY A 102 5.21 2.55 -18.95
CA GLY A 102 6.01 1.44 -19.49
C GLY A 102 5.88 0.18 -18.61
N PHE A 103 5.99 0.36 -17.29
CA PHE A 103 5.84 -0.73 -16.32
C PHE A 103 4.44 -1.34 -16.36
N ILE A 104 3.39 -0.49 -16.35
CA ILE A 104 2.00 -0.93 -16.36
C ILE A 104 1.64 -1.65 -17.65
N LYS A 105 2.06 -1.12 -18.81
CA LYS A 105 1.85 -1.78 -20.11
C LYS A 105 2.53 -3.15 -20.20
N LYS A 106 3.76 -3.26 -19.66
CA LYS A 106 4.48 -4.53 -19.62
C LYS A 106 3.80 -5.56 -18.72
N THR A 107 3.22 -5.10 -17.62
CA THR A 107 2.51 -5.96 -16.66
C THR A 107 1.14 -6.37 -17.19
N SER A 108 0.48 -5.48 -17.94
CA SER A 108 -0.87 -5.66 -18.51
C SER A 108 -1.88 -6.18 -17.48
N PRO A 109 -2.08 -5.47 -16.35
CA PRO A 109 -2.93 -5.97 -15.28
C PRO A 109 -4.41 -5.84 -15.65
N ASP A 110 -5.22 -6.82 -15.24
CA ASP A 110 -6.69 -6.78 -15.27
C ASP A 110 -7.23 -5.96 -14.09
N ALA A 111 -6.51 -5.99 -12.96
CA ALA A 111 -6.85 -5.23 -11.77
C ALA A 111 -5.59 -4.74 -11.07
N VAL A 112 -5.72 -3.58 -10.41
CA VAL A 112 -4.66 -3.00 -9.58
C VAL A 112 -5.18 -2.80 -8.16
N ILE A 113 -4.41 -3.23 -7.18
CA ILE A 113 -4.67 -2.95 -5.77
C ILE A 113 -3.47 -2.19 -5.22
N VAL A 114 -3.74 -1.05 -4.60
CA VAL A 114 -2.71 -0.20 -4.01
C VAL A 114 -2.83 -0.21 -2.50
N THR A 115 -1.70 -0.22 -1.80
CA THR A 115 -1.65 -0.17 -0.33
C THR A 115 -1.04 1.13 0.20
N HIS A 116 -0.75 2.10 -0.68
CA HIS A 116 -0.18 3.40 -0.32
C HIS A 116 -0.79 4.52 -1.18
N PRO A 117 -0.99 5.74 -0.63
CA PRO A 117 -1.63 6.84 -1.37
C PRO A 117 -0.87 7.29 -2.62
N THR A 118 0.46 7.24 -2.63
CA THR A 118 1.24 7.65 -3.83
C THR A 118 0.92 6.80 -5.06
N PRO A 119 1.04 5.46 -5.04
CA PRO A 119 0.62 4.67 -6.20
C PRO A 119 -0.88 4.79 -6.47
N ALA A 120 -1.74 5.07 -5.48
CA ALA A 120 -3.17 5.32 -5.71
C ALA A 120 -3.37 6.51 -6.65
N GLY A 121 -2.72 7.64 -6.37
CA GLY A 121 -2.81 8.84 -7.20
C GLY A 121 -2.23 8.64 -8.60
N VAL A 122 -1.08 7.97 -8.70
CA VAL A 122 -0.44 7.65 -9.99
C VAL A 122 -1.35 6.78 -10.85
N MET A 123 -1.94 5.73 -10.25
CA MET A 123 -2.83 4.81 -10.97
C MET A 123 -4.18 5.45 -11.32
N ALA A 124 -4.71 6.32 -10.48
CA ALA A 124 -5.91 7.09 -10.80
C ALA A 124 -5.69 7.98 -12.04
N GLN A 125 -4.54 8.66 -12.13
CA GLN A 125 -4.16 9.45 -13.32
C GLN A 125 -3.93 8.56 -14.55
N TYR A 126 -3.26 7.41 -14.39
CA TYR A 126 -3.07 6.46 -15.48
C TYR A 126 -4.41 5.92 -16.00
N LYS A 127 -5.29 5.46 -15.11
CA LYS A 127 -6.62 4.97 -15.45
C LYS A 127 -7.42 6.01 -16.26
N LYS A 128 -7.47 7.25 -15.76
CA LYS A 128 -8.15 8.35 -16.44
C LYS A 128 -7.66 8.59 -17.87
N ARG A 129 -6.32 8.48 -18.09
CA ARG A 129 -5.70 8.83 -19.37
C ARG A 129 -5.63 7.68 -20.37
N CYS A 130 -5.34 6.48 -19.89
CA CYS A 130 -4.88 5.37 -20.73
C CYS A 130 -5.73 4.11 -20.61
N ALA A 131 -6.45 3.90 -19.52
CA ALA A 131 -7.13 2.64 -19.23
C ALA A 131 -8.41 2.84 -18.40
N PRO A 132 -9.45 3.54 -18.94
CA PRO A 132 -10.63 3.87 -18.14
C PRO A 132 -11.39 2.65 -17.60
N GLY A 133 -11.25 1.48 -18.23
CA GLY A 133 -11.84 0.22 -17.78
C GLY A 133 -10.99 -0.57 -16.76
N LEU A 134 -9.78 -0.09 -16.40
CA LEU A 134 -8.94 -0.77 -15.44
C LEU A 134 -9.56 -0.70 -14.03
N TRP A 135 -9.76 -1.86 -13.39
CA TRP A 135 -10.23 -1.90 -12.01
C TRP A 135 -9.12 -1.49 -11.04
N LEU A 136 -9.43 -0.56 -10.13
CA LEU A 136 -8.47 0.03 -9.20
C LEU A 136 -9.05 0.09 -7.78
N GLY A 137 -8.54 -0.76 -6.88
CA GLY A 137 -8.88 -0.77 -5.46
C GLY A 137 -7.75 -0.22 -4.59
N ALA A 138 -8.11 0.41 -3.47
CA ALA A 138 -7.15 0.90 -2.49
C ALA A 138 -7.38 0.23 -1.12
N VAL A 139 -6.33 -0.29 -0.51
CA VAL A 139 -6.34 -0.83 0.85
C VAL A 139 -5.75 0.21 1.78
N ILE A 140 -6.60 0.78 2.63
CA ILE A 140 -6.21 1.75 3.64
C ILE A 140 -5.58 0.99 4.80
N THR A 141 -4.30 1.22 5.05
CA THR A 141 -3.55 0.59 6.16
C THR A 141 -3.42 1.51 7.38
N ASP A 142 -3.92 2.74 7.26
CA ASP A 142 -3.94 3.72 8.33
C ASP A 142 -5.23 3.61 9.16
N PHE A 143 -5.18 4.01 10.43
CA PHE A 143 -6.36 4.08 11.30
C PHE A 143 -7.18 5.37 11.12
N ASN A 144 -6.77 6.23 10.20
CA ASN A 144 -7.50 7.44 9.80
C ASN A 144 -7.52 7.55 8.28
N PHE A 145 -8.61 8.10 7.73
CA PHE A 145 -8.67 8.40 6.29
C PHE A 145 -7.89 9.70 6.02
N HIS A 146 -6.64 9.56 5.61
CA HIS A 146 -5.77 10.68 5.29
C HIS A 146 -6.19 11.33 3.95
N HIS A 147 -6.13 12.66 3.83
CA HIS A 147 -6.52 13.40 2.62
C HIS A 147 -5.77 12.95 1.36
N TRP A 148 -4.59 12.38 1.50
CA TRP A 148 -3.82 11.84 0.36
C TRP A 148 -4.40 10.56 -0.24
N TRP A 149 -5.43 9.97 0.37
CA TRP A 149 -6.19 8.89 -0.23
C TRP A 149 -7.36 9.39 -1.11
N ILE A 150 -7.65 10.69 -1.13
CA ILE A 150 -8.76 11.28 -1.89
C ILE A 150 -8.38 11.38 -3.36
N TYR A 151 -8.77 10.38 -4.14
CA TYR A 151 -8.60 10.37 -5.60
C TYR A 151 -9.88 9.93 -6.29
N LYS A 152 -10.28 10.68 -7.32
CA LYS A 152 -11.32 10.24 -8.25
C LYS A 152 -10.75 9.15 -9.16
N GLY A 153 -11.53 8.09 -9.42
CA GLY A 153 -11.14 7.02 -10.33
C GLY A 153 -10.72 5.71 -9.66
N LEU A 154 -10.70 5.64 -8.32
CA LEU A 154 -10.75 4.36 -7.63
C LEU A 154 -12.17 3.77 -7.73
N ASP A 155 -12.26 2.44 -7.73
CA ASP A 155 -13.53 1.72 -7.75
C ASP A 155 -14.00 1.35 -6.34
N VAL A 156 -13.05 1.16 -5.39
CA VAL A 156 -13.35 0.78 -4.01
C VAL A 156 -12.21 1.14 -3.06
N TYR A 157 -12.57 1.45 -1.82
CA TYR A 157 -11.66 1.47 -0.68
C TYR A 157 -11.92 0.26 0.21
N PHE A 158 -10.86 -0.45 0.60
CA PHE A 158 -10.89 -1.46 1.66
C PHE A 158 -10.34 -0.83 2.93
N THR A 159 -11.14 -0.84 4.00
CA THR A 159 -10.82 -0.14 5.24
C THR A 159 -10.68 -1.11 6.41
N ALA A 160 -9.94 -0.69 7.43
CA ALA A 160 -9.72 -1.49 8.62
C ALA A 160 -10.95 -1.54 9.53
N ASP A 161 -11.71 -0.46 9.55
CA ASP A 161 -12.82 -0.26 10.49
C ASP A 161 -13.92 0.63 9.88
N GLU A 162 -15.14 0.55 10.40
CA GLU A 162 -16.29 1.33 9.95
C GLU A 162 -16.14 2.84 10.15
N SER A 163 -15.29 3.27 11.07
CA SER A 163 -14.99 4.69 11.30
C SER A 163 -14.11 5.30 10.21
N ILE A 164 -13.45 4.48 9.39
CA ILE A 164 -12.56 4.91 8.32
C ILE A 164 -13.34 4.97 7.01
N GLN A 165 -13.95 6.11 6.73
CA GLN A 165 -14.78 6.31 5.54
C GLN A 165 -14.18 7.36 4.61
N PRO A 166 -14.24 7.13 3.30
CA PRO A 166 -13.93 8.16 2.33
C PRO A 166 -14.97 9.29 2.41
N PRO A 167 -14.60 10.53 2.02
CA PRO A 167 -15.56 11.61 1.91
C PRO A 167 -16.74 11.21 1.00
N PRO A 168 -17.99 11.40 1.46
CA PRO A 168 -19.19 10.97 0.70
C PRO A 168 -19.29 11.56 -0.72
N GLU A 169 -18.73 12.74 -0.92
CA GLU A 169 -18.70 13.45 -2.21
C GLU A 169 -17.84 12.75 -3.29
N LEU A 170 -17.01 11.80 -2.91
CA LEU A 170 -16.27 10.96 -3.87
C LEU A 170 -17.19 9.94 -4.56
N GLY A 171 -18.26 9.52 -3.90
CA GLY A 171 -19.16 8.49 -4.40
C GLY A 171 -18.51 7.12 -4.60
N ILE A 172 -17.36 6.86 -3.93
CA ILE A 172 -16.61 5.60 -4.02
C ILE A 172 -16.94 4.76 -2.79
N PRO A 173 -17.38 3.50 -2.96
CA PRO A 173 -17.74 2.63 -1.85
C PRO A 173 -16.52 2.29 -0.98
N ALA A 174 -16.74 2.15 0.32
CA ALA A 174 -15.81 1.55 1.27
C ALA A 174 -16.33 0.20 1.73
N VAL A 175 -15.44 -0.78 1.79
CA VAL A 175 -15.72 -2.12 2.29
C VAL A 175 -14.81 -2.38 3.49
N VAL A 176 -15.40 -2.67 4.64
CA VAL A 176 -14.64 -2.99 5.86
C VAL A 176 -14.16 -4.44 5.77
N THR A 177 -12.85 -4.61 5.69
CA THR A 177 -12.21 -5.92 5.56
C THR A 177 -11.17 -6.19 6.65
N GLY A 178 -10.83 -5.18 7.43
CA GLY A 178 -9.62 -5.19 8.25
C GLY A 178 -8.37 -4.92 7.40
N ILE A 179 -7.24 -4.75 8.06
CA ILE A 179 -5.94 -4.66 7.39
C ILE A 179 -5.46 -6.06 7.03
N PRO A 180 -5.04 -6.33 5.78
CA PRO A 180 -4.53 -7.63 5.39
C PRO A 180 -3.32 -8.05 6.23
N VAL A 181 -3.37 -9.24 6.81
CA VAL A 181 -2.29 -9.84 7.60
C VAL A 181 -1.82 -11.14 6.99
N ARG A 182 -0.52 -11.41 7.08
CA ARG A 182 0.08 -12.64 6.55
C ARG A 182 -0.51 -13.86 7.27
N SER A 183 -0.66 -14.95 6.54
CA SER A 183 -1.26 -16.20 7.03
C SER A 183 -0.56 -16.78 8.28
N ALA A 184 0.72 -16.49 8.47
CA ALA A 184 1.45 -16.88 9.66
C ALA A 184 0.85 -16.34 10.98
N PHE A 185 0.14 -15.20 10.94
CA PHE A 185 -0.53 -14.63 12.12
C PHE A 185 -1.88 -15.27 12.42
N SER A 186 -2.46 -15.99 11.46
CA SER A 186 -3.71 -16.73 11.62
C SER A 186 -3.49 -18.24 11.81
N ALA A 187 -2.24 -18.70 11.74
CA ALA A 187 -1.91 -20.11 11.92
C ALA A 187 -2.08 -20.50 13.40
N PRO A 188 -2.55 -21.72 13.68
CA PRO A 188 -2.53 -22.27 15.04
C PRO A 188 -1.12 -22.21 15.60
N PHE A 189 -1.00 -21.76 16.83
CA PHE A 189 0.30 -21.60 17.44
C PHE A 189 0.33 -22.23 18.84
N GLU A 190 1.38 -23.02 19.10
CA GLU A 190 1.58 -23.73 20.35
C GLU A 190 2.29 -22.78 21.36
N ARG A 191 1.51 -22.06 22.15
CA ARG A 191 2.01 -21.05 23.09
C ARG A 191 3.11 -21.58 24.00
N GLU A 192 2.90 -22.72 24.65
CA GLU A 192 3.85 -23.29 25.61
C GLU A 192 5.18 -23.69 24.96
N LYS A 193 5.13 -24.30 23.77
CA LYS A 193 6.30 -24.67 23.01
C LYS A 193 7.14 -23.44 22.63
N TRP A 194 6.50 -22.35 22.20
CA TRP A 194 7.22 -21.13 21.83
C TRP A 194 7.79 -20.42 23.06
N ARG A 195 7.07 -20.38 24.18
CA ARG A 195 7.56 -19.82 25.45
C ARG A 195 8.80 -20.57 25.89
N SER A 196 8.74 -21.89 25.98
CA SER A 196 9.86 -22.74 26.33
C SER A 196 11.05 -22.54 25.41
N ARG A 197 10.83 -22.49 24.08
CA ARG A 197 11.88 -22.26 23.08
C ARG A 197 12.58 -20.90 23.24
N LEU A 198 11.83 -19.87 23.66
CA LEU A 198 12.33 -18.52 23.91
C LEU A 198 12.87 -18.31 25.33
N GLY A 199 12.83 -19.34 26.19
CA GLY A 199 13.35 -19.30 27.55
C GLY A 199 12.42 -18.64 28.57
N TYR A 200 11.11 -18.57 28.26
CA TYR A 200 10.09 -18.01 29.18
C TYR A 200 9.34 -19.10 29.92
N ALA A 201 8.96 -18.85 31.17
CA ALA A 201 8.05 -19.70 31.93
C ALA A 201 6.62 -19.61 31.39
N ALA A 202 5.77 -20.61 31.74
CA ALA A 202 4.40 -20.67 31.25
C ALA A 202 3.54 -19.49 31.76
N ASP A 203 3.82 -19.00 32.95
CA ASP A 203 3.10 -17.95 33.69
C ASP A 203 3.77 -16.55 33.60
N ASP A 204 4.94 -16.42 32.93
CA ASP A 204 5.56 -15.11 32.74
C ASP A 204 4.62 -14.13 32.05
N THR A 205 4.57 -12.89 32.50
CA THR A 205 3.92 -11.80 31.78
C THR A 205 4.89 -11.24 30.75
N LEU A 206 4.53 -11.35 29.47
CA LEU A 206 5.39 -10.88 28.37
C LEU A 206 4.78 -9.64 27.73
N CYS A 207 5.60 -8.59 27.62
CA CYS A 207 5.27 -7.38 26.88
C CYS A 207 6.25 -7.24 25.71
N LEU A 208 5.73 -7.36 24.48
CA LEU A 208 6.52 -7.13 23.27
C LEU A 208 6.42 -5.66 22.87
N VAL A 209 7.55 -4.97 22.89
CA VAL A 209 7.66 -3.60 22.36
C VAL A 209 8.43 -3.64 21.06
N MET A 210 7.84 -3.10 19.99
CA MET A 210 8.45 -3.09 18.66
C MET A 210 8.51 -1.67 18.13
N GLY A 211 9.64 -1.30 17.54
CA GLY A 211 9.77 -0.09 16.74
C GLY A 211 9.16 -0.26 15.35
N GLY A 212 8.96 0.87 14.64
CA GLY A 212 8.56 0.84 13.24
C GLY A 212 9.68 0.36 12.31
N GLY A 213 9.37 0.10 11.04
CA GLY A 213 10.31 -0.45 10.06
C GLY A 213 11.52 0.42 9.67
N GLY A 214 11.67 1.61 10.26
CA GLY A 214 12.84 2.49 10.10
C GLY A 214 13.65 2.65 11.39
N GLY A 215 13.32 1.93 12.40
CA GLY A 215 13.87 1.71 13.66
C GLY A 215 14.63 2.28 14.55
#